data_cc7acfcafd492f016f4ae23ce49d3d01
#
_entry.id   cc7acfcafd492f016f4ae23ce49d3d01
#
_cell.length_a   1.000
_cell.length_b   1.000
_cell.length_c   1.000
_cell.angle_alpha   90.00
_cell.angle_beta   90.00
_cell.angle_gamma   90.00
#
_symmetry.space_group_name_H-M   'P 1'
#
loop_
_entity.id
_entity.type
_entity.pdbx_description
1 polymer ?
#
loop_
_entity_poly.entity_id
_entity_poly.type
_entity_poly.pdbx_seq_one_letter_code
_entity_poly.pdbx_strand_id
1 'polypeptide(L)'
;MKVSFLSFFIFLSNLLMAGCGGCQPQIDTDKNSKSSSFISSVPINGKLEGFVVASCNKCNLGKKTDKKCSMGIKVGDKVLRINDKNHDHKEAHAPDGMCNSLRIAYVEGQVMMNYLDAKQFELVEAPNNK
;
A
#
# COMPACT_ATOMS: atom_id res chain seq x y z
N MET A 1 18.78 18.94 -63.76
CA MET A 1 17.50 19.06 -63.04
C MET A 1 17.17 17.73 -62.36
N LYS A 2 17.82 17.35 -61.27
CA LYS A 2 17.56 16.09 -60.53
C LYS A 2 17.84 16.23 -59.03
N VAL A 3 17.48 17.33 -58.39
CA VAL A 3 17.78 17.59 -56.99
C VAL A 3 16.52 18.00 -56.17
N SER A 4 15.32 17.95 -56.77
CA SER A 4 14.14 18.54 -56.13
C SER A 4 13.19 17.54 -55.45
N PHE A 5 13.45 16.24 -55.50
CA PHE A 5 12.53 15.25 -54.92
C PHE A 5 12.95 14.70 -53.55
N LEU A 6 14.20 14.92 -53.15
CA LEU A 6 14.70 14.38 -51.88
C LEU A 6 14.42 15.29 -50.69
N SER A 7 14.15 16.57 -50.95
CA SER A 7 13.93 17.57 -49.86
C SER A 7 12.48 17.56 -49.32
N PHE A 8 11.54 16.97 -50.08
CA PHE A 8 10.13 16.99 -49.69
C PHE A 8 9.76 15.83 -48.76
N PHE A 9 10.57 14.77 -48.73
CA PHE A 9 10.30 13.62 -47.86
C PHE A 9 10.77 13.79 -46.40
N ILE A 10 11.66 14.75 -46.14
CA ILE A 10 12.19 14.98 -44.79
C ILE A 10 11.26 15.86 -43.93
N PHE A 11 10.34 16.61 -44.58
CA PHE A 11 9.39 17.47 -43.86
C PHE A 11 8.10 16.77 -43.41
N LEU A 12 7.80 15.55 -43.88
CA LEU A 12 6.56 14.88 -43.56
C LEU A 12 6.66 13.91 -42.35
N SER A 13 7.85 13.72 -41.82
CA SER A 13 8.06 12.79 -40.70
C SER A 13 7.99 13.44 -39.30
N ASN A 14 7.72 14.75 -39.18
CA ASN A 14 7.68 15.44 -37.90
C ASN A 14 6.28 15.71 -37.32
N LEU A 15 5.20 15.14 -37.89
CA LEU A 15 3.84 15.47 -37.45
C LEU A 15 3.11 14.36 -36.68
N LEU A 16 3.80 13.34 -36.15
CA LEU A 16 3.16 12.26 -35.40
C LEU A 16 3.84 11.98 -34.04
N MET A 17 4.15 13.05 -33.30
CA MET A 17 4.44 12.97 -31.88
C MET A 17 3.46 13.84 -31.09
N ALA A 18 2.16 13.61 -31.28
CA ALA A 18 1.20 13.97 -30.25
C ALA A 18 1.33 12.96 -29.13
N GLY A 19 2.43 13.07 -28.37
CA GLY A 19 2.61 12.37 -27.12
C GLY A 19 1.51 12.80 -26.16
N CYS A 20 0.66 11.88 -25.78
CA CYS A 20 -0.25 11.99 -24.66
C CYS A 20 0.60 12.44 -23.47
N GLY A 21 0.47 13.71 -23.08
CA GLY A 21 1.14 14.26 -21.90
C GLY A 21 0.77 13.42 -20.70
N GLY A 22 1.73 12.67 -20.21
CA GLY A 22 1.56 11.86 -19.03
C GLY A 22 1.04 12.72 -17.89
N CYS A 23 -0.05 12.30 -17.28
CA CYS A 23 -0.41 12.72 -15.93
C CYS A 23 0.70 12.21 -15.01
N GLN A 24 1.78 12.97 -14.90
CA GLN A 24 2.70 12.84 -13.80
C GLN A 24 2.03 13.52 -12.60
N PRO A 25 1.65 12.78 -11.56
CA PRO A 25 1.29 13.44 -10.32
C PRO A 25 2.54 14.18 -9.84
N GLN A 26 2.44 15.51 -9.79
CA GLN A 26 3.45 16.32 -9.11
C GLN A 26 3.41 15.88 -7.64
N ILE A 27 4.48 15.22 -7.23
CA ILE A 27 4.71 14.95 -5.82
C ILE A 27 5.24 16.26 -5.25
N ASP A 28 4.33 17.07 -4.74
CA ASP A 28 4.67 18.18 -3.88
C ASP A 28 5.36 17.60 -2.65
N THR A 29 6.64 17.89 -2.54
CA THR A 29 7.48 17.46 -1.43
C THR A 29 7.21 18.34 -0.21
N ASP A 30 5.98 18.34 0.26
CA ASP A 30 5.65 18.85 1.59
C ASP A 30 6.08 17.81 2.61
N LYS A 31 7.14 18.11 3.32
CA LYS A 31 7.80 17.26 4.33
C LYS A 31 6.93 16.90 5.55
N ASN A 32 5.62 17.15 5.48
CA ASN A 32 4.71 16.90 6.61
C ASN A 32 3.36 16.27 6.23
N SER A 33 3.18 15.82 4.98
CA SER A 33 1.98 15.05 4.64
C SER A 33 2.22 13.57 4.91
N LYS A 34 1.47 12.98 5.84
CA LYS A 34 1.36 11.53 6.00
C LYS A 34 1.11 10.92 4.62
N SER A 35 1.89 9.92 4.24
CA SER A 35 1.66 9.23 2.96
C SER A 35 0.23 8.68 2.92
N SER A 36 -0.56 9.13 1.95
CA SER A 36 -1.96 8.71 1.78
C SER A 36 -2.12 7.54 0.81
N SER A 37 -1.02 6.89 0.43
CA SER A 37 -1.02 5.80 -0.54
C SER A 37 -1.03 4.42 0.11
N PHE A 38 -1.60 3.44 -0.61
CA PHE A 38 -1.47 2.03 -0.23
C PHE A 38 -0.05 1.53 -0.47
N ILE A 39 0.48 0.81 0.51
CA ILE A 39 1.81 0.22 0.44
C ILE A 39 1.71 -1.14 -0.27
N SER A 40 2.28 -1.24 -1.46
CA SER A 40 2.27 -2.45 -2.27
C SER A 40 3.48 -3.37 -2.06
N SER A 41 4.56 -2.86 -1.47
CA SER A 41 5.78 -3.64 -1.21
C SER A 41 6.53 -3.08 -0.02
N VAL A 42 7.32 -3.94 0.64
CA VAL A 42 8.21 -3.50 1.71
C VAL A 42 9.44 -2.85 1.08
N PRO A 43 9.71 -1.56 1.35
CA PRO A 43 10.91 -0.89 0.86
C PRO A 43 12.20 -1.56 1.37
N ILE A 44 13.30 -1.37 0.64
CA ILE A 44 14.61 -1.96 0.98
C ILE A 44 15.10 -1.51 2.37
N ASN A 45 14.82 -0.26 2.74
CA ASN A 45 15.15 0.27 4.07
C ASN A 45 14.21 -0.22 5.18
N GLY A 46 13.17 -0.99 4.82
CA GLY A 46 12.20 -1.53 5.75
C GLY A 46 11.25 -0.51 6.40
N LYS A 47 11.33 0.78 6.05
CA LYS A 47 10.42 1.80 6.58
C LYS A 47 9.07 1.70 5.89
N LEU A 48 7.99 1.51 6.65
CA LEU A 48 6.62 1.57 6.15
C LEU A 48 5.94 2.85 6.65
N GLU A 49 5.22 3.51 5.75
CA GLU A 49 4.38 4.66 6.05
C GLU A 49 3.26 4.73 5.01
N GLY A 50 2.01 4.49 5.43
CA GLY A 50 0.84 4.53 4.54
C GLY A 50 -0.22 3.51 4.91
N PHE A 51 -1.13 3.25 3.96
CA PHE A 51 -2.25 2.33 4.15
C PHE A 51 -1.89 0.89 3.78
N VAL A 52 -2.39 -0.04 4.58
CA VAL A 52 -2.22 -1.50 4.38
C VAL A 52 -3.52 -2.23 4.70
N VAL A 53 -3.62 -3.47 4.26
CA VAL A 53 -4.67 -4.38 4.73
C VAL A 53 -4.24 -4.97 6.05
N ALA A 54 -5.11 -4.87 7.07
CA ALA A 54 -4.91 -5.43 8.39
C ALA A 54 -6.00 -6.45 8.73
N SER A 55 -5.63 -7.52 9.41
CA SER A 55 -6.55 -8.54 9.89
C SER A 55 -5.86 -9.53 10.83
N CYS A 56 -6.60 -10.55 11.26
CA CYS A 56 -6.02 -11.65 12.02
C CYS A 56 -5.08 -12.50 11.16
N ASN A 57 -3.86 -12.67 11.62
CA ASN A 57 -2.84 -13.51 10.96
C ASN A 57 -3.33 -14.93 10.72
N LYS A 58 -3.92 -15.54 11.75
CA LYS A 58 -4.38 -16.94 11.70
C LYS A 58 -5.64 -17.11 10.85
N CYS A 59 -6.63 -16.24 11.05
CA CYS A 59 -7.96 -16.42 10.45
C CYS A 59 -8.00 -15.99 8.98
N ASN A 60 -7.39 -14.83 8.65
CA ASN A 60 -7.58 -14.18 7.35
C ASN A 60 -6.30 -14.01 6.54
N LEU A 61 -5.12 -13.92 7.19
CA LEU A 61 -3.87 -13.66 6.48
C LEU A 61 -3.04 -14.94 6.23
N GLY A 62 -3.60 -16.12 6.45
CA GLY A 62 -3.00 -17.39 6.04
C GLY A 62 -1.93 -17.96 6.97
N LYS A 63 -1.68 -17.36 8.14
CA LYS A 63 -0.71 -17.88 9.13
C LYS A 63 -1.34 -18.96 10.02
N LYS A 64 -1.86 -20.02 9.42
CA LYS A 64 -2.61 -21.11 10.09
C LYS A 64 -1.83 -21.82 11.20
N THR A 65 -0.50 -21.76 11.16
CA THR A 65 0.40 -22.35 12.16
C THR A 65 0.48 -21.53 13.45
N ASP A 66 -0.05 -20.30 13.46
CA ASP A 66 -0.07 -19.49 14.67
C ASP A 66 -0.97 -20.12 15.72
N LYS A 67 -0.45 -20.27 16.94
CA LYS A 67 -1.20 -20.90 18.05
C LYS A 67 -2.38 -20.03 18.52
N LYS A 68 -2.20 -18.70 18.46
CA LYS A 68 -3.18 -17.71 18.91
C LYS A 68 -3.49 -16.72 17.78
N CYS A 69 -4.67 -16.11 17.86
CA CYS A 69 -5.02 -14.96 17.02
C CYS A 69 -4.09 -13.80 17.36
N SER A 70 -3.62 -13.11 16.34
CA SER A 70 -2.78 -11.91 16.47
C SER A 70 -3.05 -11.00 15.30
N MET A 71 -2.92 -9.69 15.51
CA MET A 71 -3.03 -8.71 14.44
C MET A 71 -1.84 -8.82 13.49
N GLY A 72 -2.13 -8.71 12.22
CA GLY A 72 -1.14 -8.63 11.16
C GLY A 72 -1.53 -7.69 10.07
N ILE A 73 -0.58 -7.39 9.21
CA ILE A 73 -0.77 -6.60 8.00
C ILE A 73 -0.28 -7.38 6.79
N LYS A 74 -0.92 -7.10 5.65
CA LYS A 74 -0.48 -7.61 4.36
C LYS A 74 0.10 -6.46 3.53
N VAL A 75 1.35 -6.63 3.08
CA VAL A 75 2.07 -5.70 2.22
C VAL A 75 2.56 -6.46 1.01
N GLY A 76 1.89 -6.30 -0.13
CA GLY A 76 2.11 -7.17 -1.29
C GLY A 76 1.85 -8.63 -0.93
N ASP A 77 2.83 -9.49 -1.16
CA ASP A 77 2.76 -10.93 -0.83
C ASP A 77 3.24 -11.26 0.59
N LYS A 78 3.75 -10.28 1.32
CA LYS A 78 4.27 -10.47 2.67
C LYS A 78 3.19 -10.25 3.71
N VAL A 79 3.14 -11.12 4.70
CA VAL A 79 2.33 -10.96 5.91
C VAL A 79 3.28 -10.71 7.07
N LEU A 80 3.12 -9.56 7.70
CA LEU A 80 3.91 -9.11 8.84
C LEU A 80 3.02 -9.12 10.08
N ARG A 81 3.56 -9.58 11.21
CA ARG A 81 2.91 -9.45 12.51
C ARG A 81 3.08 -8.03 13.00
N ILE A 82 2.11 -7.55 13.77
CA ILE A 82 2.25 -6.34 14.55
C ILE A 82 2.49 -6.73 15.99
N ASN A 83 3.41 -6.04 16.64
CA ASN A 83 3.62 -6.20 18.08
C ASN A 83 2.51 -5.45 18.83
N ASP A 84 1.31 -6.02 18.83
CA ASP A 84 0.15 -5.48 19.54
C ASP A 84 0.05 -6.13 20.91
N LYS A 85 0.22 -5.32 21.96
CA LYS A 85 0.13 -5.78 23.35
C LYS A 85 -1.30 -5.73 23.90
N ASN A 86 -2.24 -5.08 23.22
CA ASN A 86 -3.55 -4.72 23.77
C ASN A 86 -4.73 -5.38 23.03
N HIS A 87 -4.53 -6.58 22.51
CA HIS A 87 -5.56 -7.27 21.77
C HIS A 87 -6.59 -7.92 22.70
N ASP A 88 -7.83 -7.40 22.75
CA ASP A 88 -8.95 -8.05 23.42
C ASP A 88 -9.54 -9.14 22.52
N HIS A 89 -9.60 -10.37 23.04
CA HIS A 89 -10.12 -11.52 22.34
C HIS A 89 -11.60 -11.37 21.96
N LYS A 90 -12.42 -10.71 22.78
CA LYS A 90 -13.84 -10.48 22.49
C LYS A 90 -14.04 -9.53 21.32
N GLU A 91 -13.29 -8.44 21.30
CA GLU A 91 -13.32 -7.48 20.19
C GLU A 91 -12.83 -8.11 18.89
N ALA A 92 -11.83 -8.99 18.96
CA ALA A 92 -11.31 -9.66 17.78
C ALA A 92 -12.34 -10.54 17.08
N HIS A 93 -13.22 -11.17 17.83
CA HIS A 93 -14.27 -12.06 17.32
C HIS A 93 -15.64 -11.39 17.17
N ALA A 94 -15.77 -10.09 17.42
CA ALA A 94 -16.97 -9.33 17.09
C ALA A 94 -17.25 -9.38 15.57
N PRO A 95 -18.48 -9.13 15.11
CA PRO A 95 -18.82 -9.21 13.69
C PRO A 95 -17.90 -8.37 12.77
N ASP A 96 -17.45 -7.23 13.24
CA ASP A 96 -16.49 -6.33 12.59
C ASP A 96 -15.06 -6.48 13.11
N GLY A 97 -14.83 -7.44 13.99
CA GLY A 97 -13.53 -7.72 14.58
C GLY A 97 -12.53 -8.29 13.58
N MET A 98 -11.26 -8.22 13.91
CA MET A 98 -10.16 -8.61 13.04
C MET A 98 -10.16 -10.07 12.62
N CYS A 99 -10.82 -10.96 13.36
CA CYS A 99 -10.94 -12.38 13.01
C CYS A 99 -12.02 -12.65 11.94
N ASN A 100 -12.95 -11.71 11.77
CA ASN A 100 -14.09 -11.85 10.87
C ASN A 100 -14.01 -10.92 9.65
N SER A 101 -13.15 -9.92 9.67
CA SER A 101 -13.09 -8.93 8.60
C SER A 101 -11.65 -8.55 8.23
N LEU A 102 -11.47 -8.17 6.95
CA LEU A 102 -10.31 -7.44 6.48
C LEU A 102 -10.58 -5.95 6.71
N ARG A 103 -9.61 -5.25 7.28
CA ARG A 103 -9.70 -3.82 7.55
C ARG A 103 -8.55 -3.10 6.84
N ILE A 104 -8.73 -1.83 6.62
CA ILE A 104 -7.66 -0.94 6.20
C ILE A 104 -7.08 -0.29 7.46
N ALA A 105 -5.76 -0.23 7.54
CA ALA A 105 -5.05 0.46 8.60
C ALA A 105 -4.03 1.41 8.02
N TYR A 106 -3.85 2.56 8.66
CA TYR A 106 -2.68 3.39 8.48
C TYR A 106 -1.57 2.90 9.40
N VAL A 107 -0.38 2.74 8.86
CA VAL A 107 0.78 2.30 9.63
C VAL A 107 1.97 3.22 9.40
N GLU A 108 2.74 3.42 10.46
CA GLU A 108 4.10 3.96 10.40
C GLU A 108 4.99 3.09 11.27
N GLY A 109 6.12 2.64 10.74
CA GLY A 109 7.04 1.81 11.52
C GLY A 109 8.17 1.22 10.71
N GLN A 110 8.91 0.31 11.35
CA GLN A 110 10.06 -0.37 10.79
C GLN A 110 9.79 -1.88 10.71
N VAL A 111 10.02 -2.45 9.53
CA VAL A 111 9.95 -3.90 9.35
C VAL A 111 11.20 -4.55 9.93
N MET A 112 10.99 -5.49 10.83
CA MET A 112 12.02 -6.28 11.50
C MET A 112 11.75 -7.75 11.20
N MET A 113 12.49 -8.33 10.25
CA MET A 113 12.30 -9.71 9.78
C MET A 113 10.86 -10.00 9.30
N ASN A 114 9.98 -10.51 10.18
CA ASN A 114 8.61 -10.91 9.87
C ASN A 114 7.55 -10.17 10.68
N TYR A 115 7.92 -9.08 11.34
CA TYR A 115 6.99 -8.23 12.08
C TYR A 115 7.23 -6.75 11.78
N LEU A 116 6.21 -5.94 12.01
CA LEU A 116 6.28 -4.49 11.99
C LEU A 116 6.41 -3.99 13.42
N ASP A 117 7.51 -3.31 13.70
CA ASP A 117 7.65 -2.47 14.88
C ASP A 117 6.93 -1.15 14.59
N ALA A 118 5.65 -1.12 14.93
CA ALA A 118 4.77 -0.01 14.60
C ALA A 118 4.92 1.11 15.63
N LYS A 119 5.25 2.30 15.14
CA LYS A 119 5.14 3.56 15.88
C LYS A 119 3.71 4.06 15.90
N GLN A 120 3.01 3.87 14.79
CA GLN A 120 1.60 4.19 14.63
C GLN A 120 0.88 3.04 13.92
N PHE A 121 -0.28 2.68 14.46
CA PHE A 121 -1.21 1.73 13.86
C PHE A 121 -2.63 2.21 14.16
N GLU A 122 -3.38 2.57 13.13
CA GLU A 122 -4.74 3.09 13.25
C GLU A 122 -5.63 2.38 12.23
N LEU A 123 -6.69 1.72 12.70
CA LEU A 123 -7.71 1.17 11.82
C LEU A 123 -8.54 2.30 11.23
N VAL A 124 -8.72 2.26 9.91
CA VAL A 124 -9.64 3.16 9.23
C VAL A 124 -11.06 2.71 9.54
N GLU A 125 -11.88 3.62 10.06
CA GLU A 125 -13.29 3.33 10.31
C GLU A 125 -14.01 2.99 9.00
N ALA A 126 -14.86 1.97 9.04
CA ALA A 126 -15.75 1.68 7.93
C ALA A 126 -16.75 2.84 7.79
N PRO A 127 -17.10 3.26 6.56
CA PRO A 127 -18.13 4.27 6.37
C PRO A 127 -19.41 3.78 7.03
N ASN A 128 -19.93 4.59 7.96
CA ASN A 128 -21.20 4.31 8.61
C ASN A 128 -22.31 4.41 7.55
N ASN A 129 -22.78 3.28 7.06
CA ASN A 129 -24.00 3.21 6.26
C ASN A 129 -25.17 3.48 7.21
N LYS A 130 -25.55 4.75 7.34
CA LYS A 130 -26.85 5.15 7.92
C LYS A 130 -27.93 5.03 6.86
#